data_a40bd04de652716c8576bb42c02692af
#
_entry.id   a40bd04de652716c8576bb42c02692af
#
_cell.length_a   1.000
_cell.length_b   1.000
_cell.length_c   1.000
_cell.angle_alpha   90.00
_cell.angle_beta   90.00
_cell.angle_gamma   90.00
#
_symmetry.space_group_name_H-M   'P 1'
#
loop_
_entity.id
_entity.type
_entity.pdbx_description
1 polymer ?
#
loop_
_entity_poly.entity_id
_entity_poly.type
_entity_poly.pdbx_seq_one_letter_code
_entity_poly.pdbx_strand_id
1 'polypeptide(L)'
;RGLGDVYKRQHQQAGAYLLVSEECPIHENYKAALLKAKDSDTIVTGRSVGAPVRVLKNRMSREYVRQENAGADKMELEKYTLGSLRRAVFEGDTTTGSLMAGQVAGMLHEVRPVADILADLWNGGRQRIAALNTEC
;
A
#
# COMPACT_ATOMS: atom_id res chain seq x y z
N ARG A 1 1.71 -2.30 -23.40
CA ARG A 1 1.56 -2.64 -21.94
C ARG A 1 1.45 -4.15 -21.85
N GLY A 2 2.48 -4.82 -21.35
CA GLY A 2 2.57 -6.26 -21.33
C GLY A 2 1.74 -6.88 -20.19
N LEU A 3 1.40 -8.16 -20.32
CA LEU A 3 0.71 -8.96 -19.29
C LEU A 3 1.35 -8.86 -17.89
N GLY A 4 2.65 -8.57 -17.80
CA GLY A 4 3.35 -8.35 -16.53
C GLY A 4 2.85 -7.15 -15.72
N ASP A 5 2.32 -6.09 -16.35
CA ASP A 5 1.76 -4.93 -15.64
C ASP A 5 0.38 -5.22 -15.04
N VAL A 6 -0.39 -6.09 -15.65
CA VAL A 6 -1.69 -6.54 -15.13
C VAL A 6 -1.48 -7.43 -13.91
N TYR A 7 -0.52 -8.35 -13.94
CA TYR A 7 -0.16 -9.22 -12.81
C TYR A 7 0.34 -8.42 -11.61
N LYS A 8 1.22 -7.45 -11.82
CA LYS A 8 1.74 -6.59 -10.74
C LYS A 8 0.64 -5.77 -10.06
N ARG A 9 -0.35 -5.29 -10.82
CA ARG A 9 -1.49 -4.54 -10.26
C ARG A 9 -2.40 -5.41 -9.40
N GLN A 10 -2.65 -6.65 -9.80
CA GLN A 10 -3.46 -7.59 -9.02
C GLN A 10 -2.79 -7.94 -7.69
N HIS A 11 -1.47 -8.18 -7.68
CA HIS A 11 -0.71 -8.45 -6.45
C HIS A 11 -0.69 -7.25 -5.49
N GLN A 12 -0.63 -6.04 -5.98
CA GLN A 12 -0.66 -4.84 -5.14
C GLN A 12 -2.01 -4.63 -4.45
N GLN A 13 -3.10 -5.01 -5.08
CA GLN A 13 -4.43 -4.91 -4.49
C GLN A 13 -4.63 -5.94 -3.38
N ALA A 14 -4.25 -7.19 -3.59
CA ALA A 14 -4.30 -8.23 -2.56
C ALA A 14 -3.30 -7.99 -1.42
N GLY A 15 -2.12 -7.43 -1.71
CA GLY A 15 -1.07 -7.18 -0.72
C GLY A 15 -1.51 -6.28 0.43
N ALA A 16 -2.28 -5.24 0.16
CA ALA A 16 -2.78 -4.35 1.22
C ALA A 16 -3.74 -5.06 2.19
N TYR A 17 -4.58 -5.96 1.71
CA TYR A 17 -5.44 -6.80 2.57
C TYR A 17 -4.62 -7.73 3.45
N LEU A 18 -3.56 -8.35 2.91
CA LEU A 18 -2.70 -9.25 3.68
C LEU A 18 -1.87 -8.53 4.75
N LEU A 19 -1.57 -7.24 4.56
CA LEU A 19 -0.88 -6.45 5.58
C LEU A 19 -1.73 -6.28 6.86
N VAL A 20 -3.05 -6.25 6.76
CA VAL A 20 -3.96 -6.14 7.91
C VAL A 20 -4.46 -7.51 8.40
N SER A 21 -3.78 -8.59 8.02
CA SER A 21 -4.10 -9.91 8.57
C SER A 21 -3.53 -10.08 9.99
N GLU A 22 -4.16 -10.97 10.76
CA GLU A 22 -3.70 -11.33 12.10
C GLU A 22 -2.29 -11.91 12.06
N GLU A 23 -2.01 -12.76 11.06
CA GLU A 23 -0.75 -13.47 10.89
C GLU A 23 0.39 -12.60 10.35
N CYS A 24 0.09 -11.41 9.83
CA CYS A 24 1.13 -10.52 9.31
C CYS A 24 1.97 -9.93 10.45
N PRO A 25 3.30 -10.16 10.49
CA PRO A 25 4.15 -9.77 11.62
C PRO A 25 4.58 -8.29 11.61
N ILE A 26 3.89 -7.41 10.87
CA ILE A 26 4.18 -5.99 10.88
C ILE A 26 3.69 -5.34 12.18
N HIS A 27 4.32 -4.24 12.55
CA HIS A 27 3.96 -3.51 13.77
C HIS A 27 2.50 -3.03 13.77
N GLU A 28 1.84 -3.10 14.91
CA GLU A 28 0.42 -2.74 15.07
C GLU A 28 0.12 -1.30 14.65
N ASN A 29 1.03 -0.36 14.87
CA ASN A 29 0.88 1.02 14.40
C ASN A 29 0.75 1.10 12.88
N TYR A 30 1.45 0.23 12.14
CA TYR A 30 1.33 0.16 10.68
C TYR A 30 -0.06 -0.32 10.30
N LYS A 31 -0.56 -1.42 10.91
CA LYS A 31 -1.93 -1.92 10.68
C LYS A 31 -2.96 -0.85 11.00
N ALA A 32 -2.82 -0.17 12.16
CA ALA A 32 -3.73 0.90 12.56
C ALA A 32 -3.72 2.09 11.59
N ALA A 33 -2.57 2.45 11.02
CA ALA A 33 -2.48 3.49 10.00
C ALA A 33 -3.20 3.08 8.71
N LEU A 34 -3.09 1.81 8.29
CA LEU A 34 -3.82 1.28 7.14
C LEU A 34 -5.34 1.33 7.35
N LEU A 35 -5.83 0.90 8.52
CA LEU A 35 -7.26 0.89 8.83
C LEU A 35 -7.88 2.29 8.95
N LYS A 36 -7.08 3.30 9.23
CA LYS A 36 -7.52 4.71 9.27
C LYS A 36 -7.44 5.40 7.91
N ALA A 37 -6.76 4.81 6.94
CA ALA A 37 -6.52 5.42 5.65
C ALA A 37 -7.82 5.54 4.85
N LYS A 38 -7.95 6.66 4.12
CA LYS A 38 -9.01 6.90 3.15
C LYS A 38 -8.45 6.73 1.72
N ASP A 39 -9.31 6.71 0.74
CA ASP A 39 -8.94 6.55 -0.69
C ASP A 39 -7.90 7.58 -1.15
N SER A 40 -7.96 8.80 -0.61
CA SER A 40 -7.05 9.89 -0.94
C SER A 40 -5.75 9.90 -0.14
N ASP A 41 -5.58 9.00 0.84
CA ASP A 41 -4.45 9.06 1.79
C ASP A 41 -3.19 8.36 1.29
N THR A 42 -3.12 8.02 0.01
CA THR A 42 -1.91 7.50 -0.62
C THR A 42 -1.25 8.52 -1.54
N ILE A 43 0.06 8.40 -1.71
CA ILE A 43 0.86 9.21 -2.62
C ILE A 43 1.92 8.34 -3.29
N VAL A 44 2.37 8.72 -4.49
CA VAL A 44 3.45 8.03 -5.19
C VAL A 44 4.73 8.86 -5.06
N THR A 45 5.78 8.22 -4.57
CA THR A 45 7.14 8.76 -4.47
C THR A 45 8.05 8.10 -5.52
N GLY A 46 9.19 8.70 -5.86
CA GLY A 46 10.22 8.10 -6.70
C GLY A 46 9.94 8.09 -8.19
N ARG A 47 9.04 8.94 -8.68
CA ARG A 47 8.75 9.05 -10.11
C ARG A 47 9.93 9.62 -10.90
N SER A 48 10.58 10.65 -10.38
CA SER A 48 11.72 11.33 -11.03
C SER A 48 12.95 10.41 -11.18
N VAL A 49 13.10 9.47 -10.23
CA VAL A 49 14.23 8.54 -10.21
C VAL A 49 13.91 7.17 -10.83
N GLY A 50 12.75 7.03 -11.48
CA GLY A 50 12.35 5.79 -12.16
C GLY A 50 11.97 4.62 -11.24
N ALA A 51 11.79 4.87 -9.94
CA ALA A 51 11.43 3.86 -8.94
C ALA A 51 10.13 4.22 -8.19
N PRO A 52 8.98 4.29 -8.89
CA PRO A 52 7.73 4.74 -8.29
C PRO A 52 7.20 3.72 -7.25
N VAL A 53 6.95 4.22 -6.04
CA VAL A 53 6.36 3.45 -4.94
C VAL A 53 5.15 4.20 -4.40
N ARG A 54 4.05 3.48 -4.14
CA ARG A 54 2.88 4.05 -3.48
C ARG A 54 2.93 3.78 -1.98
N VAL A 55 2.77 4.85 -1.20
CA VAL A 55 2.83 4.83 0.26
C VAL A 55 1.67 5.63 0.86
N LEU A 56 1.35 5.41 2.13
CA LEU A 56 0.48 6.31 2.87
C LEU A 56 1.13 7.68 3.05
N LYS A 57 0.30 8.71 3.01
CA LYS A 57 0.73 10.09 3.26
C LYS A 57 1.13 10.26 4.73
N ASN A 58 2.39 10.58 4.96
CA ASN A 58 2.92 10.96 6.27
C ASN A 58 3.94 12.09 6.11
N ARG A 59 4.64 12.44 7.16
CA ARG A 59 5.65 13.52 7.13
C ARG A 59 6.75 13.20 6.11
N MET A 60 7.28 11.98 6.13
CA MET A 60 8.37 11.57 5.25
C MET A 60 7.94 11.60 3.78
N SER A 61 6.81 11.01 3.43
CA SER A 61 6.35 10.93 2.03
C SER A 61 6.02 12.31 1.44
N ARG A 62 5.48 13.22 2.25
CA ARG A 62 5.21 14.61 1.82
C ARG A 62 6.51 15.37 1.58
N GLU A 63 7.47 15.23 2.49
CA GLU A 63 8.78 15.87 2.34
C GLU A 63 9.53 15.31 1.13
N TYR A 64 9.51 14.00 0.94
CA TYR A 64 10.09 13.35 -0.24
C TYR A 64 9.54 13.96 -1.54
N VAL A 65 8.22 14.01 -1.69
CA VAL A 65 7.58 14.57 -2.90
C VAL A 65 7.88 16.06 -3.06
N ARG A 66 7.98 16.81 -1.96
CA ARG A 66 8.39 18.22 -2.01
C ARG A 66 9.80 18.39 -2.58
N GLN A 67 10.75 17.57 -2.13
CA GLN A 67 12.13 17.58 -2.63
C GLN A 67 12.21 17.06 -4.06
N GLU A 68 11.47 16.02 -4.38
CA GLU A 68 11.36 15.46 -5.73
C GLU A 68 10.87 16.53 -6.74
N ASN A 69 9.85 17.30 -6.38
CA ASN A 69 9.32 18.39 -7.20
C ASN A 69 10.28 19.60 -7.28
N ALA A 70 11.15 19.78 -6.29
CA ALA A 70 12.21 20.80 -6.31
C ALA A 70 13.43 20.40 -7.15
N GLY A 71 13.44 19.18 -7.73
CA GLY A 71 14.52 18.70 -8.58
C GLY A 71 15.68 18.05 -7.83
N ALA A 72 15.46 17.61 -6.58
CA ALA A 72 16.46 16.89 -5.81
C ALA A 72 16.93 15.63 -6.56
N ASP A 73 18.21 15.35 -6.47
CA ASP A 73 18.81 14.17 -7.11
C ASP A 73 18.48 12.85 -6.37
N LYS A 74 18.82 11.73 -6.99
CA LYS A 74 18.57 10.43 -6.42
C LYS A 74 19.21 10.23 -5.06
N MET A 75 20.43 10.70 -4.86
CA MET A 75 21.17 10.55 -3.60
C MET A 75 20.53 11.36 -2.46
N GLU A 76 20.04 12.53 -2.76
CA GLU A 76 19.31 13.37 -1.80
C GLU A 76 18.00 12.74 -1.39
N LEU A 77 17.25 12.19 -2.35
CA LEU A 77 15.98 11.51 -2.11
C LEU A 77 16.15 10.20 -1.34
N GLU A 78 17.23 9.43 -1.59
CA GLU A 78 17.52 8.19 -0.87
C GLU A 78 17.71 8.40 0.64
N LYS A 79 18.17 9.57 1.08
CA LYS A 79 18.31 9.91 2.52
C LYS A 79 16.99 9.79 3.29
N TYR A 80 15.86 10.03 2.64
CA TYR A 80 14.54 9.92 3.24
C TYR A 80 14.05 8.47 3.32
N THR A 81 14.43 7.65 2.35
CA THR A 81 13.93 6.27 2.22
C THR A 81 14.85 5.22 2.82
N LEU A 82 16.12 5.55 3.07
CA LEU A 82 17.06 4.60 3.66
C LEU A 82 16.58 4.12 5.04
N GLY A 83 16.32 2.81 5.15
CA GLY A 83 15.81 2.18 6.36
C GLY A 83 14.37 2.54 6.73
N SER A 84 13.68 3.36 5.93
CA SER A 84 12.32 3.83 6.24
C SER A 84 11.29 2.71 6.29
N LEU A 85 11.40 1.70 5.43
CA LEU A 85 10.51 0.54 5.46
C LEU A 85 10.71 -0.26 6.75
N ARG A 86 11.96 -0.47 7.17
CA ARG A 86 12.28 -1.15 8.42
C ARG A 86 11.67 -0.44 9.63
N ARG A 87 11.82 0.90 9.69
CA ARG A 87 11.21 1.71 10.76
C ARG A 87 9.69 1.55 10.80
N ALA A 88 9.03 1.53 9.65
CA ALA A 88 7.57 1.31 9.60
C ALA A 88 7.18 -0.09 10.08
N VAL A 89 7.87 -1.13 9.57
CA VAL A 89 7.50 -2.54 9.77
C VAL A 89 7.80 -3.02 11.18
N PHE A 90 8.99 -2.70 11.71
CA PHE A 90 9.47 -3.26 12.99
C PHE A 90 9.37 -2.29 14.16
N GLU A 91 9.57 -1.00 13.91
CA GLU A 91 9.59 0.02 14.97
C GLU A 91 8.23 0.74 15.09
N GLY A 92 7.31 0.53 14.13
CA GLY A 92 6.00 1.16 14.11
C GLY A 92 6.03 2.67 13.92
N ASP A 93 7.10 3.20 13.31
CA ASP A 93 7.21 4.62 12.99
C ASP A 93 6.34 4.96 11.77
N THR A 94 5.17 5.51 12.05
CA THR A 94 4.22 5.96 11.04
C THR A 94 4.51 7.37 10.52
N THR A 95 5.47 8.08 11.09
CA THR A 95 5.82 9.46 10.76
C THR A 95 6.95 9.57 9.74
N THR A 96 8.05 8.82 9.98
CA THR A 96 9.23 8.81 9.11
C THR A 96 9.44 7.50 8.38
N GLY A 97 8.64 6.48 8.68
CA GLY A 97 8.64 5.20 7.99
C GLY A 97 7.93 5.24 6.64
N SER A 98 8.30 4.34 5.73
CA SER A 98 7.59 4.10 4.48
C SER A 98 6.47 3.08 4.69
N LEU A 99 5.23 3.54 4.74
CA LEU A 99 4.06 2.68 4.86
C LEU A 99 3.56 2.35 3.45
N MET A 100 4.11 1.31 2.84
CA MET A 100 3.71 0.87 1.51
C MET A 100 2.27 0.38 1.52
N ALA A 101 1.43 0.95 0.67
CA ALA A 101 0.03 0.56 0.54
C ALA A 101 -0.51 0.92 -0.84
N GLY A 102 -1.35 0.04 -1.40
CA GLY A 102 -2.11 0.33 -2.61
C GLY A 102 -3.27 1.30 -2.35
N GLN A 103 -3.95 1.72 -3.42
CA GLN A 103 -5.12 2.60 -3.32
C GLN A 103 -6.29 1.94 -2.58
N VAL A 104 -6.35 0.61 -2.52
CA VAL A 104 -7.36 -0.15 -1.77
C VAL A 104 -7.23 0.00 -0.24
N ALA A 105 -6.22 0.72 0.25
CA ALA A 105 -6.08 0.98 1.69
C ALA A 105 -7.35 1.58 2.30
N GLY A 106 -8.07 2.44 1.56
CA GLY A 106 -9.35 3.01 2.00
C GLY A 106 -10.51 2.00 2.13
N MET A 107 -10.33 0.77 1.66
CA MET A 107 -11.32 -0.31 1.77
C MET A 107 -11.02 -1.27 2.94
N LEU A 108 -9.95 -1.04 3.70
CA LEU A 108 -9.54 -1.89 4.82
C LEU A 108 -10.19 -1.37 6.10
N HIS A 109 -10.96 -2.21 6.79
CA HIS A 109 -11.74 -1.76 7.95
C HIS A 109 -11.45 -2.55 9.23
N GLU A 110 -10.83 -3.71 9.11
CA GLU A 110 -10.59 -4.60 10.27
C GLU A 110 -9.35 -5.49 10.04
N VAL A 111 -8.77 -5.96 11.14
CA VAL A 111 -7.77 -7.03 11.13
C VAL A 111 -8.50 -8.37 11.13
N ARG A 112 -8.13 -9.29 10.23
CA ARG A 112 -8.80 -10.58 10.05
C ARG A 112 -7.78 -11.69 9.78
N PRO A 113 -8.14 -12.96 10.08
CA PRO A 113 -7.35 -14.10 9.65
C PRO A 113 -7.15 -14.14 8.12
N VAL A 114 -5.99 -14.55 7.66
CA VAL A 114 -5.69 -14.69 6.22
C VAL A 114 -6.70 -15.59 5.52
N ALA A 115 -7.12 -16.68 6.18
CA ALA A 115 -8.09 -17.61 5.63
C ALA A 115 -9.41 -16.93 5.26
N ASP A 116 -9.91 -16.03 6.12
CA ASP A 116 -11.16 -15.30 5.90
C ASP A 116 -11.01 -14.27 4.79
N ILE A 117 -9.87 -13.57 4.75
CA ILE A 117 -9.55 -12.63 3.67
C ILE A 117 -9.54 -13.33 2.31
N LEU A 118 -8.90 -14.49 2.21
CA LEU A 118 -8.83 -15.25 0.97
C LEU A 118 -10.20 -15.81 0.56
N ALA A 119 -10.97 -16.31 1.52
CA ALA A 119 -12.33 -16.81 1.27
C ALA A 119 -13.24 -15.69 0.73
N ASP A 120 -13.18 -14.49 1.32
CA ASP A 120 -13.97 -13.34 0.87
C ASP A 120 -13.57 -12.86 -0.51
N LEU A 121 -12.27 -12.78 -0.79
CA LEU A 121 -11.77 -12.41 -2.13
C LEU A 121 -12.25 -13.42 -3.18
N TRP A 122 -12.18 -14.70 -2.89
CA TRP A 122 -12.61 -15.76 -3.80
C TRP A 122 -14.12 -15.74 -4.03
N ASN A 123 -14.90 -15.77 -2.94
CA ASN A 123 -16.35 -15.82 -3.00
C ASN A 123 -16.94 -14.53 -3.58
N GLY A 124 -16.41 -13.37 -3.18
CA GLY A 124 -16.80 -12.07 -3.72
C GLY A 124 -16.51 -11.96 -5.22
N GLY A 125 -15.37 -12.45 -5.68
CA GLY A 125 -15.05 -12.52 -7.10
C GLY A 125 -16.04 -13.38 -7.89
N ARG A 126 -16.37 -14.57 -7.39
CA ARG A 126 -17.36 -15.47 -8.02
C ARG A 126 -18.75 -14.84 -8.08
N GLN A 127 -19.19 -14.20 -7.00
CA GLN A 127 -20.49 -13.51 -6.95
C GLN A 127 -20.57 -12.37 -7.97
N ARG A 128 -19.49 -11.58 -8.12
CA ARG A 128 -19.45 -10.50 -9.11
C ARG A 128 -19.51 -11.03 -10.54
N ILE A 129 -18.78 -12.11 -10.85
CA ILE A 129 -18.84 -12.75 -12.17
C ILE A 129 -20.26 -13.28 -12.44
N ALA A 130 -20.90 -13.94 -11.47
CA ALA A 130 -22.25 -14.43 -11.61
C ALA A 130 -23.28 -13.31 -11.86
N ALA A 131 -23.14 -12.20 -11.12
CA ALA A 131 -24.01 -11.02 -11.31
C ALA A 131 -23.90 -10.41 -12.71
N LEU A 132 -22.68 -10.29 -13.25
CA LEU A 132 -22.45 -9.78 -14.61
C LEU A 132 -23.06 -10.68 -15.70
N ASN A 133 -23.10 -12.00 -15.48
CA ASN A 133 -23.70 -12.93 -16.43
C ASN A 133 -25.24 -12.90 -16.43
N THR A 134 -25.88 -12.31 -15.43
CA THR A 134 -27.34 -12.19 -15.35
C THR A 134 -27.87 -10.86 -15.94
N GLU A 135 -26.99 -9.91 -16.23
CA GLU A 135 -27.35 -8.61 -16.85
C GLU A 135 -27.19 -8.64 -18.39
N CYS A 136 -26.78 -9.75 -18.97
CA CYS A 136 -26.78 -10.04 -20.41
C CYS A 136 -27.94 -10.97 -20.76
#